data_64c2d5b9bffd16c2cee598969b69c1f4
#
_entry.id   64c2d5b9bffd16c2cee598969b69c1f4
#
_cell.length_a   1.000
_cell.length_b   1.000
_cell.length_c   1.000
_cell.angle_alpha   90.00
_cell.angle_beta   90.00
_cell.angle_gamma   90.00
#
_symmetry.space_group_name_H-M   'P 1'
#
loop_
_entity.id
_entity.type
_entity.pdbx_description
1 polymer ?
#
loop_
_entity_poly.entity_id
_entity_poly.type
_entity_poly.pdbx_seq_one_letter_code
_entity_poly.pdbx_strand_id
1 'polypeptide(L)' 'MDKDRVEGSAKQVKGAVKETIGKVVGDAKLEAEGKADKTAGKLQNAIGGLKDAARDAVKK' A
#
# COMPACT_ATOMS: atom_id res chain seq x y z
N MET A 1 0.37 -7.98 -15.21
CA MET A 1 0.45 -7.08 -14.05
C MET A 1 0.12 -7.84 -12.79
N ASP A 2 0.90 -7.64 -11.75
CA ASP A 2 0.75 -8.38 -10.51
C ASP A 2 -0.41 -7.81 -9.68
N LYS A 3 -1.33 -8.70 -9.26
CA LYS A 3 -2.48 -8.33 -8.46
C LYS A 3 -2.06 -7.68 -7.14
N ASP A 4 -0.98 -8.18 -6.51
CA ASP A 4 -0.48 -7.61 -5.26
C ASP A 4 -0.05 -6.16 -5.41
N ARG A 5 0.55 -5.82 -6.55
CA ARG A 5 0.99 -4.45 -6.82
C ARG A 5 -0.20 -3.51 -7.02
N VAL A 6 -1.22 -3.96 -7.72
CA VAL A 6 -2.44 -3.17 -7.93
C VAL A 6 -3.15 -2.94 -6.60
N GLU A 7 -3.33 -3.98 -5.81
CA GLU A 7 -3.98 -3.88 -4.51
C GLU A 7 -3.17 -3.03 -3.54
N GLY A 8 -1.84 -3.19 -3.54
CA GLY A 8 -0.95 -2.41 -2.70
C GLY A 8 -1.01 -0.93 -3.02
N SER A 9 -1.00 -0.57 -4.31
CA SER A 9 -1.13 0.81 -4.75
C SER A 9 -2.48 1.40 -4.38
N ALA A 10 -3.56 0.64 -4.54
CA ALA A 10 -4.90 1.09 -4.16
C ALA A 10 -4.99 1.35 -2.65
N LYS A 11 -4.42 0.46 -1.84
CA LYS A 11 -4.38 0.63 -0.38
C LYS A 11 -3.55 1.84 0.02
N GLN A 12 -2.43 2.08 -0.65
CA GLN A 12 -1.58 3.24 -0.41
C GLN A 12 -2.33 4.55 -0.64
N VAL A 13 -3.03 4.65 -1.77
CA VAL A 13 -3.80 5.84 -2.10
C VAL A 13 -4.94 6.04 -1.10
N LYS A 14 -5.67 4.98 -0.81
CA LYS A 14 -6.76 5.01 0.15
C LYS A 14 -6.28 5.44 1.54
N GLY A 15 -5.13 4.89 1.97
CA GLY A 15 -4.53 5.25 3.24
C GLY A 15 -4.09 6.70 3.30
N ALA A 16 -3.48 7.21 2.23
CA ALA A 16 -3.06 8.60 2.15
C ALA A 16 -4.25 9.56 2.23
N VAL A 17 -5.37 9.23 1.58
CA VAL A 17 -6.59 10.04 1.64
C VAL A 17 -7.15 10.04 3.06
N LYS A 18 -7.25 8.87 3.71
CA LYS A 18 -7.73 8.77 5.09
C LYS A 18 -6.85 9.55 6.05
N GLU A 19 -5.53 9.44 5.90
CA GLU A 19 -4.59 10.16 6.75
C GLU A 19 -4.76 11.67 6.61
N THR A 20 -4.86 12.16 5.37
CA THR A 20 -5.04 13.59 5.09
C THR A 20 -6.36 14.11 5.68
N ILE A 21 -7.46 13.38 5.44
CA ILE A 21 -8.76 13.76 5.98
C ILE A 21 -8.73 13.76 7.51
N GLY A 22 -8.12 12.74 8.11
CA GLY A 22 -7.99 12.65 9.56
C GLY A 22 -7.27 13.86 10.14
N LYS A 23 -6.19 14.31 9.50
CA LYS A 23 -5.46 15.51 9.92
C LYS A 23 -6.31 16.78 9.81
N VAL A 24 -7.02 16.93 8.69
CA VAL A 24 -7.83 18.11 8.42
C VAL A 24 -8.97 18.26 9.43
N VAL A 25 -9.66 17.15 9.75
CA VAL A 25 -10.81 17.17 10.67
C VAL A 25 -10.39 16.93 12.13
N GLY A 26 -9.12 16.65 12.37
CA GLY A 26 -8.64 16.39 13.73
C GLY A 26 -9.03 15.03 14.28
N ASP A 27 -9.27 14.05 13.41
CA ASP A 27 -9.63 12.68 13.80
C ASP A 27 -8.38 11.80 13.84
N ALA A 28 -7.81 11.64 15.03
CA ALA A 28 -6.60 10.86 15.23
C ALA A 28 -6.76 9.39 14.85
N LYS A 29 -7.94 8.82 15.07
CA LYS A 29 -8.22 7.43 14.72
C LYS A 29 -8.22 7.22 13.22
N LEU A 30 -8.86 8.12 12.49
CA LEU A 30 -8.90 8.06 11.02
C LEU A 30 -7.51 8.26 10.43
N GLU A 31 -6.74 9.18 10.98
CA GLU A 31 -5.35 9.40 10.59
C GLU A 31 -4.51 8.13 10.79
N ALA A 32 -4.65 7.48 11.94
CA ALA A 32 -3.94 6.24 12.25
C ALA A 32 -4.34 5.10 11.31
N GLU A 33 -5.64 4.98 10.99
CA GLU A 33 -6.13 4.00 10.02
C GLU A 33 -5.53 4.25 8.64
N GLY A 34 -5.46 5.51 8.23
CA GLY A 34 -4.87 5.87 6.94
C GLY A 34 -3.39 5.50 6.88
N LYS A 35 -2.65 5.76 7.94
CA LYS A 35 -1.24 5.38 8.02
C LYS A 35 -1.06 3.87 7.95
N ALA A 36 -1.92 3.11 8.64
CA ALA A 36 -1.87 1.65 8.62
C ALA A 36 -2.15 1.11 7.21
N ASP A 37 -3.16 1.64 6.54
CA ASP A 37 -3.50 1.24 5.17
C ASP A 37 -2.37 1.57 4.20
N LYS A 38 -1.77 2.73 4.34
CA LYS A 38 -0.64 3.17 3.50
C LYS A 38 0.56 2.24 3.69
N THR A 39 0.87 1.89 4.92
CA THR A 39 1.97 0.97 5.23
C THR A 39 1.68 -0.42 4.69
N ALA A 40 0.46 -0.92 4.86
CA ALA A 40 0.06 -2.22 4.32
C ALA A 40 0.18 -2.26 2.80
N GLY A 41 -0.24 -1.19 2.13
CA GLY A 41 -0.11 -1.07 0.68
C GLY A 41 1.34 -1.08 0.22
N LYS A 42 2.20 -0.37 0.93
CA LYS A 42 3.65 -0.36 0.66
C LYS A 42 4.25 -1.75 0.78
N LEU A 43 3.92 -2.47 1.84
CA LEU A 43 4.41 -3.82 2.06
C LEU A 43 3.93 -4.77 0.97
N GLN A 44 2.66 -4.66 0.59
CA GLN A 44 2.08 -5.49 -0.45
C GLN A 44 2.74 -5.22 -1.81
N ASN A 45 3.02 -3.97 -2.13
CA ASN A 45 3.76 -3.59 -3.34
C ASN A 45 5.17 -4.18 -3.34
N ALA A 46 5.86 -4.11 -2.22
CA ALA A 46 7.21 -4.67 -2.08
C ALA A 46 7.21 -6.18 -2.30
N ILE A 47 6.23 -6.88 -1.74
CA ILE A 47 6.08 -8.33 -1.93
C ILE A 47 5.82 -8.64 -3.40
N GLY A 48 4.97 -7.87 -4.07
CA GLY A 48 4.71 -8.03 -5.50
C GLY A 48 5.98 -7.86 -6.34
N GLY A 49 6.80 -6.85 -6.01
CA GLY A 49 8.07 -6.63 -6.67
C GLY A 49 9.06 -7.77 -6.46
N LEU A 50 9.11 -8.33 -5.26
CA LEU A 50 9.95 -9.48 -4.96
C LEU A 50 9.51 -10.73 -5.73
N LYS A 51 8.21 -10.95 -5.85
CA LYS A 51 7.67 -12.06 -6.64
C LYS A 51 8.05 -11.93 -8.11
N ASP A 52 7.95 -10.73 -8.66
CA ASP A 52 8.32 -10.47 -10.05
C ASP A 52 9.81 -10.73 -10.29
N ALA A 53 10.66 -10.26 -9.39
CA ALA A 53 12.11 -10.46 -9.47
C ALA A 53 12.46 -11.94 -9.40
N ALA A 54 11.83 -12.70 -8.51
CA ALA A 54 12.05 -14.13 -8.38
C ALA A 54 11.60 -14.87 -9.64
N ARG A 55 10.47 -14.48 -10.21
CA ARG A 55 9.94 -15.07 -11.44
C ARG A 55 10.89 -14.84 -12.61
N ASP A 56 11.42 -13.63 -12.75
CA ASP A 56 12.37 -13.29 -13.80
C ASP A 56 13.66 -14.10 -13.67
N ALA A 57 14.14 -14.29 -12.45
CA ALA A 57 15.33 -15.10 -12.19
C ALA A 57 15.13 -16.57 -12.58
N VAL A 58 13.93 -17.09 -12.35
CA VAL A 58 13.60 -18.48 -12.69
C VAL A 58 13.47 -18.70 -14.19
N LYS A 59 13.02 -17.68 -14.92
CA LYS A 59 12.83 -17.78 -16.37
C LYS A 59 14.13 -17.88 -17.17
N LYS A 60 15.24 -17.58 -16.57
CA LYS A 60 16.55 -17.76 -17.21
C LYS A 60 17.05 -19.17 -17.05
#